data_1779c3f7a8c81028b1ae14a02c81fd87
#
_entry.id   1779c3f7a8c81028b1ae14a02c81fd87
#
_cell.length_a   1.000
_cell.length_b   1.000
_cell.length_c   1.000
_cell.angle_alpha   90.00
_cell.angle_beta   90.00
_cell.angle_gamma   90.00
#
_symmetry.space_group_name_H-M   'P 1'
#
loop_
_entity.id
_entity.type
_entity.pdbx_description
1 polymer ?
#
loop_
_entity_poly.entity_id
_entity_poly.type
_entity_poly.pdbx_seq_one_letter_code
_entity_poly.pdbx_strand_id
1 'polypeptide(L)'
;LGISVDLQLEGGNDGMRPGAKEVEGEADPRRGYALGLKQFEDIEDIAMVAAPGSTWDYAHVRDEANGTIAQLIAHAERMRYRIAILDSGDKLPIAEVRGMRAKLDSKHAALYYPWVTVLDPITRREINLPPSGFVAGICARNDIERAVYKAPANEVVRLAIGFEALLNKGQQEVLNPEGINCFRYFEGRGMRLWGARTISSDPEWKYLNVRRYFAYLERSIDKGTQWAVFEPNGEQLWANVRRTIEDFLLNEWQSGALLGDKPDKAFFVRCDRSTMTQ
;
A
#
# COMPACT_ATOMS: atom_id res chain seq x y z
N LEU A 1 26.23 15.43 -44.18
CA LEU A 1 25.12 16.38 -44.15
C LEU A 1 23.96 15.66 -43.43
N GLY A 2 23.75 15.94 -42.12
CA GLY A 2 22.59 15.46 -41.39
C GLY A 2 21.37 16.28 -41.80
N ILE A 3 20.31 15.65 -42.23
CA ILE A 3 19.01 16.29 -42.47
C ILE A 3 18.30 16.26 -41.13
N SER A 4 18.07 17.43 -40.49
CA SER A 4 17.14 17.55 -39.41
C SER A 4 15.75 17.80 -39.96
N VAL A 5 14.76 17.08 -39.51
CA VAL A 5 13.36 17.29 -39.84
C VAL A 5 12.65 17.73 -38.54
N ASP A 6 12.14 18.96 -38.55
CA ASP A 6 11.29 19.43 -37.48
C ASP A 6 9.85 19.01 -37.76
N LEU A 7 9.29 18.14 -36.90
CA LEU A 7 7.90 17.73 -36.98
C LEU A 7 7.09 18.45 -35.88
N GLN A 8 6.13 19.24 -36.30
CA GLN A 8 5.15 19.82 -35.43
C GLN A 8 3.95 18.87 -35.28
N LEU A 9 3.71 18.43 -34.03
CA LEU A 9 2.55 17.59 -33.73
C LEU A 9 1.38 18.49 -33.33
N GLU A 10 0.22 18.27 -33.96
CA GLU A 10 -1.02 19.02 -33.74
C GLU A 10 -2.16 18.06 -33.41
N GLY A 11 -3.22 18.58 -32.75
CA GLY A 11 -4.44 17.82 -32.45
C GLY A 11 -4.36 16.84 -31.31
N GLY A 12 -3.28 16.89 -30.49
CA GLY A 12 -3.23 16.14 -29.25
C GLY A 12 -4.19 16.69 -28.18
N ASN A 13 -4.67 15.83 -27.29
CA ASN A 13 -5.38 16.23 -26.08
C ASN A 13 -4.99 15.28 -24.93
N ASP A 14 -5.23 15.72 -23.69
CA ASP A 14 -4.86 14.93 -22.48
C ASP A 14 -5.88 13.81 -22.17
N GLY A 15 -6.92 13.66 -23.00
CA GLY A 15 -7.99 12.71 -22.75
C GLY A 15 -8.92 13.14 -21.63
N MET A 16 -9.74 12.18 -21.19
CA MET A 16 -10.63 12.34 -20.04
C MET A 16 -9.99 11.74 -18.81
N ARG A 17 -10.27 12.30 -17.63
CA ARG A 17 -9.87 11.72 -16.36
C ARG A 17 -10.50 10.34 -16.20
N PRO A 18 -9.74 9.28 -15.89
CA PRO A 18 -10.30 7.96 -15.66
C PRO A 18 -11.21 7.97 -14.41
N GLY A 19 -12.40 7.40 -14.55
CA GLY A 19 -13.33 7.16 -13.46
C GLY A 19 -13.11 5.80 -12.80
N ALA A 20 -14.01 5.43 -11.89
CA ALA A 20 -13.91 4.18 -11.14
C ALA A 20 -13.91 2.93 -12.03
N LYS A 21 -14.65 2.94 -13.14
CA LYS A 21 -14.71 1.82 -14.10
C LYS A 21 -13.39 1.64 -14.86
N GLU A 22 -12.80 2.75 -15.31
CA GLU A 22 -11.52 2.72 -16.01
C GLU A 22 -10.39 2.28 -15.07
N VAL A 23 -10.45 2.67 -13.79
CA VAL A 23 -9.50 2.21 -12.76
C VAL A 23 -9.69 0.73 -12.46
N GLU A 24 -10.91 0.23 -12.31
CA GLU A 24 -11.20 -1.21 -12.20
C GLU A 24 -10.66 -1.95 -13.41
N GLY A 25 -11.02 -1.46 -14.58
CA GLY A 25 -10.59 -2.01 -15.86
C GLY A 25 -11.40 -3.23 -16.31
N GLU A 26 -11.08 -3.71 -17.49
CA GLU A 26 -11.73 -4.85 -18.13
C GLU A 26 -10.68 -5.84 -18.65
N ALA A 27 -10.99 -7.13 -18.54
CA ALA A 27 -10.26 -8.16 -19.26
C ALA A 27 -10.83 -8.25 -20.68
N ASP A 28 -9.99 -8.04 -21.71
CA ASP A 28 -10.38 -8.24 -23.09
C ASP A 28 -9.72 -9.50 -23.70
N PRO A 29 -10.42 -10.64 -23.70
CA PRO A 29 -9.88 -11.88 -24.24
C PRO A 29 -9.48 -11.81 -25.73
N ARG A 30 -10.06 -10.85 -26.48
CA ARG A 30 -9.76 -10.70 -27.91
C ARG A 30 -8.43 -9.99 -28.13
N ARG A 31 -8.04 -9.13 -27.21
CA ARG A 31 -6.79 -8.38 -27.28
C ARG A 31 -5.63 -9.04 -26.56
N GLY A 32 -5.92 -10.05 -25.71
CA GLY A 32 -4.91 -10.75 -24.93
C GLY A 32 -4.29 -9.93 -23.80
N TYR A 33 -4.93 -8.84 -23.39
CA TYR A 33 -4.54 -8.03 -22.24
C TYR A 33 -5.75 -7.48 -21.50
N ALA A 34 -5.55 -7.07 -20.27
CA ALA A 34 -6.55 -6.37 -19.46
C ALA A 34 -6.22 -4.89 -19.34
N LEU A 35 -7.17 -4.10 -18.88
CA LEU A 35 -7.02 -2.68 -18.59
C LEU A 35 -7.18 -2.42 -17.08
N GLY A 36 -6.71 -1.26 -16.60
CA GLY A 36 -6.84 -0.84 -15.22
C GLY A 36 -6.21 -1.82 -14.22
N LEU A 37 -6.82 -1.97 -13.04
CA LEU A 37 -6.34 -2.87 -11.98
C LEU A 37 -6.34 -4.35 -12.40
N LYS A 38 -7.21 -4.75 -13.33
CA LYS A 38 -7.23 -6.13 -13.85
C LYS A 38 -5.94 -6.51 -14.56
N GLN A 39 -5.26 -5.55 -15.21
CA GLN A 39 -3.94 -5.80 -15.81
C GLN A 39 -2.89 -6.21 -14.77
N PHE A 40 -3.08 -5.82 -13.51
CA PHE A 40 -2.15 -6.16 -12.43
C PHE A 40 -2.44 -7.52 -11.77
N GLU A 41 -3.53 -8.20 -12.11
CA GLU A 41 -3.91 -9.46 -11.45
C GLU A 41 -2.87 -10.57 -11.72
N ASP A 42 -2.32 -10.61 -12.92
CA ASP A 42 -1.30 -11.59 -13.31
C ASP A 42 0.13 -11.20 -12.89
N ILE A 43 0.31 -9.99 -12.31
CA ILE A 43 1.63 -9.52 -11.88
C ILE A 43 1.77 -9.72 -10.38
N GLU A 44 2.35 -10.83 -10.01
CA GLU A 44 2.46 -11.23 -8.59
C GLU A 44 3.35 -10.32 -7.74
N ASP A 45 4.34 -9.63 -8.30
CA ASP A 45 5.34 -8.87 -7.54
C ASP A 45 4.87 -7.50 -7.04
N ILE A 46 3.63 -7.12 -7.35
CA ILE A 46 3.04 -5.87 -6.88
C ILE A 46 2.66 -6.01 -5.39
N ALA A 47 3.28 -5.22 -4.53
CA ALA A 47 3.00 -5.17 -3.09
C ALA A 47 2.10 -3.98 -2.68
N MET A 48 2.03 -2.93 -3.50
CA MET A 48 1.25 -1.72 -3.23
C MET A 48 0.52 -1.26 -4.48
N VAL A 49 -0.70 -0.76 -4.32
CA VAL A 49 -1.51 -0.16 -5.38
C VAL A 49 -2.03 1.20 -4.94
N ALA A 50 -2.09 2.14 -5.85
CA ALA A 50 -2.63 3.48 -5.64
C ALA A 50 -3.19 4.05 -6.94
N ALA A 51 -4.06 5.05 -6.84
CA ALA A 51 -4.53 5.85 -7.97
C ALA A 51 -4.28 7.35 -7.69
N PRO A 52 -3.02 7.81 -7.81
CA PRO A 52 -2.67 9.19 -7.50
C PRO A 52 -3.50 10.17 -8.33
N GLY A 53 -4.06 11.20 -7.68
CA GLY A 53 -4.88 12.21 -8.34
C GLY A 53 -6.35 11.82 -8.54
N SER A 54 -6.77 10.58 -8.26
CA SER A 54 -8.20 10.19 -8.35
C SER A 54 -9.09 10.98 -7.39
N THR A 55 -8.54 11.55 -6.34
CA THR A 55 -9.23 12.37 -5.34
C THR A 55 -8.99 13.88 -5.50
N TRP A 56 -8.38 14.32 -6.61
CA TRP A 56 -8.24 15.74 -6.93
C TRP A 56 -9.59 16.34 -7.30
N ASP A 57 -9.87 17.56 -6.87
CA ASP A 57 -11.16 18.24 -7.01
C ASP A 57 -12.32 17.44 -6.38
N TYR A 58 -12.03 16.85 -5.21
CA TYR A 58 -12.94 15.93 -4.52
C TYR A 58 -14.33 16.50 -4.28
N ALA A 59 -14.44 17.81 -4.09
CA ALA A 59 -15.72 18.48 -3.91
C ALA A 59 -16.71 18.24 -5.07
N HIS A 60 -16.19 18.13 -6.30
CA HIS A 60 -16.99 17.97 -7.52
C HIS A 60 -17.05 16.52 -8.04
N VAL A 61 -16.06 15.69 -7.69
CA VAL A 61 -15.94 14.31 -8.21
C VAL A 61 -16.08 13.24 -7.11
N ARG A 62 -16.76 13.56 -6.04
CA ARG A 62 -16.85 12.73 -4.81
C ARG A 62 -17.25 11.28 -5.07
N ASP A 63 -18.23 11.05 -5.90
CA ASP A 63 -18.74 9.69 -6.16
C ASP A 63 -17.73 8.85 -6.96
N GLU A 64 -17.10 9.43 -7.99
CA GLU A 64 -16.06 8.78 -8.78
C GLU A 64 -14.81 8.52 -7.95
N ALA A 65 -14.38 9.47 -7.12
CA ALA A 65 -13.26 9.31 -6.21
C ALA A 65 -13.51 8.19 -5.19
N ASN A 66 -14.67 8.14 -4.58
CA ASN A 66 -15.05 7.09 -3.64
C ASN A 66 -15.19 5.72 -4.36
N GLY A 67 -15.71 5.71 -5.59
CA GLY A 67 -15.74 4.52 -6.42
C GLY A 67 -14.34 3.98 -6.71
N THR A 68 -13.39 4.84 -7.08
CA THR A 68 -11.98 4.47 -7.28
C THR A 68 -11.35 3.91 -6.01
N ILE A 69 -11.59 4.52 -4.86
CA ILE A 69 -11.13 4.03 -3.55
C ILE A 69 -11.69 2.63 -3.28
N ALA A 70 -12.98 2.41 -3.52
CA ALA A 70 -13.61 1.10 -3.34
C ALA A 70 -12.96 0.04 -4.25
N GLN A 71 -12.65 0.36 -5.51
CA GLN A 71 -11.96 -0.54 -6.44
C GLN A 71 -10.54 -0.88 -6.00
N LEU A 72 -9.78 0.10 -5.49
CA LEU A 72 -8.45 -0.15 -4.93
C LEU A 72 -8.48 -1.11 -3.74
N ILE A 73 -9.44 -0.90 -2.82
CA ILE A 73 -9.62 -1.77 -1.64
C ILE A 73 -10.01 -3.19 -2.09
N ALA A 74 -11.03 -3.32 -2.93
CA ALA A 74 -11.50 -4.61 -3.43
C ALA A 74 -10.40 -5.38 -4.16
N HIS A 75 -9.58 -4.68 -4.98
CA HIS A 75 -8.43 -5.27 -5.63
C HIS A 75 -7.39 -5.79 -4.62
N ALA A 76 -7.01 -4.96 -3.63
CA ALA A 76 -6.02 -5.35 -2.62
C ALA A 76 -6.49 -6.54 -1.78
N GLU A 77 -7.78 -6.60 -1.41
CA GLU A 77 -8.38 -7.72 -0.68
C GLU A 77 -8.40 -9.00 -1.51
N ARG A 78 -8.79 -8.93 -2.78
CA ARG A 78 -8.82 -10.07 -3.69
C ARG A 78 -7.43 -10.64 -3.92
N MET A 79 -6.41 -9.77 -4.08
CA MET A 79 -5.02 -10.16 -4.31
C MET A 79 -4.26 -10.54 -3.04
N ARG A 80 -4.82 -10.31 -1.85
CA ARG A 80 -4.31 -10.69 -0.51
C ARG A 80 -2.97 -10.09 -0.09
N TYR A 81 -1.97 -10.07 -0.97
CA TYR A 81 -0.59 -9.67 -0.64
C TYR A 81 -0.29 -8.22 -1.00
N ARG A 82 -1.31 -7.43 -1.29
CA ARG A 82 -1.23 -6.01 -1.66
C ARG A 82 -1.84 -5.11 -0.61
N ILE A 83 -1.33 -3.90 -0.56
CA ILE A 83 -1.89 -2.80 0.24
C ILE A 83 -2.34 -1.68 -0.71
N ALA A 84 -3.58 -1.22 -0.57
CA ALA A 84 -4.07 -0.02 -1.20
C ALA A 84 -3.63 1.21 -0.40
N ILE A 85 -2.89 2.11 -1.04
CA ILE A 85 -2.53 3.41 -0.48
C ILE A 85 -3.59 4.40 -0.95
N LEU A 86 -4.37 4.93 -0.01
CA LEU A 86 -5.51 5.79 -0.29
C LEU A 86 -5.17 7.25 -0.01
N ASP A 87 -5.53 8.12 -0.93
CA ASP A 87 -5.43 9.55 -0.77
C ASP A 87 -6.73 10.13 -0.21
N SER A 88 -6.62 11.06 0.75
CA SER A 88 -7.76 11.94 1.08
C SER A 88 -8.12 12.82 -0.11
N GLY A 89 -9.32 13.38 -0.11
CA GLY A 89 -9.64 14.45 -1.05
C GLY A 89 -8.73 15.66 -0.82
N ASP A 90 -8.46 16.41 -1.88
CA ASP A 90 -7.76 17.69 -1.79
C ASP A 90 -8.60 18.72 -1.04
N LYS A 91 -7.94 19.63 -0.36
CA LYS A 91 -8.54 20.76 0.40
C LYS A 91 -9.61 20.37 1.42
N LEU A 92 -9.67 19.09 1.80
CA LEU A 92 -10.67 18.65 2.77
C LEU A 92 -10.37 19.13 4.18
N PRO A 93 -11.35 19.71 4.88
CA PRO A 93 -11.23 19.94 6.31
C PRO A 93 -11.28 18.62 7.08
N ILE A 94 -10.73 18.61 8.30
CA ILE A 94 -10.62 17.41 9.15
C ILE A 94 -11.95 16.67 9.31
N ALA A 95 -13.06 17.40 9.49
CA ALA A 95 -14.38 16.80 9.66
C ALA A 95 -14.81 15.98 8.43
N GLU A 96 -14.52 16.45 7.22
CA GLU A 96 -14.86 15.74 5.98
C GLU A 96 -13.94 14.53 5.74
N VAL A 97 -12.65 14.65 6.03
CA VAL A 97 -11.72 13.51 5.96
C VAL A 97 -12.17 12.40 6.93
N ARG A 98 -12.60 12.75 8.15
CA ARG A 98 -13.19 11.79 9.09
C ARG A 98 -14.47 11.16 8.54
N GLY A 99 -15.34 11.97 7.93
CA GLY A 99 -16.56 11.49 7.28
C GLY A 99 -16.27 10.55 6.09
N MET A 100 -15.21 10.81 5.31
CA MET A 100 -14.72 9.92 4.27
C MET A 100 -14.20 8.60 4.87
N ARG A 101 -13.34 8.68 5.90
CA ARG A 101 -12.77 7.53 6.60
C ARG A 101 -13.83 6.62 7.25
N ALA A 102 -14.87 7.20 7.83
CA ALA A 102 -15.92 6.45 8.52
C ALA A 102 -16.69 5.45 7.64
N LYS A 103 -16.59 5.60 6.31
CA LYS A 103 -17.25 4.72 5.33
C LYS A 103 -16.35 3.57 4.84
N LEU A 104 -15.12 3.52 5.30
CA LEU A 104 -14.10 2.59 4.83
C LEU A 104 -13.71 1.63 5.97
N ASP A 105 -13.58 0.36 5.66
CA ASP A 105 -13.05 -0.66 6.56
C ASP A 105 -12.29 -1.71 5.76
N SER A 106 -11.00 -1.84 5.98
CA SER A 106 -10.16 -2.87 5.37
C SER A 106 -8.80 -2.97 6.05
N LYS A 107 -8.32 -4.16 6.26
CA LYS A 107 -6.94 -4.41 6.68
C LYS A 107 -5.93 -4.31 5.54
N HIS A 108 -6.40 -4.27 4.30
CA HIS A 108 -5.56 -4.18 3.10
C HIS A 108 -5.44 -2.75 2.54
N ALA A 109 -5.81 -1.75 3.34
CA ALA A 109 -5.71 -0.36 2.90
C ALA A 109 -5.28 0.59 4.03
N ALA A 110 -4.69 1.71 3.66
CA ALA A 110 -4.28 2.77 4.57
C ALA A 110 -4.55 4.14 3.95
N LEU A 111 -5.18 5.05 4.71
CA LEU A 111 -5.58 6.38 4.29
C LEU A 111 -4.58 7.43 4.79
N TYR A 112 -4.24 8.38 3.93
CA TYR A 112 -3.25 9.44 4.20
C TYR A 112 -3.82 10.84 3.97
N TYR A 113 -3.41 11.77 4.82
CA TYR A 113 -3.85 13.16 4.86
C TYR A 113 -2.77 14.05 5.53
N PRO A 114 -2.63 15.31 5.18
CA PRO A 114 -3.16 16.03 4.01
C PRO A 114 -2.30 15.81 2.75
N TRP A 115 -2.66 16.51 1.66
CA TRP A 115 -1.84 16.56 0.44
C TRP A 115 -0.50 17.27 0.71
N VAL A 116 0.49 16.91 -0.09
CA VAL A 116 1.88 17.35 0.09
C VAL A 116 2.19 18.48 -0.88
N THR A 117 2.67 19.61 -0.36
CA THR A 117 3.11 20.75 -1.16
C THR A 117 4.56 20.57 -1.59
N VAL A 118 4.81 20.68 -2.87
CA VAL A 118 6.13 20.59 -3.51
C VAL A 118 6.35 21.76 -4.46
N LEU A 119 7.61 21.99 -4.82
CA LEU A 119 7.96 22.90 -5.91
C LEU A 119 7.95 22.10 -7.24
N ASP A 120 7.10 22.48 -8.17
CA ASP A 120 7.09 21.90 -9.50
C ASP A 120 8.43 22.18 -10.21
N PRO A 121 9.17 21.18 -10.65
CA PRO A 121 10.48 21.37 -11.26
C PRO A 121 10.43 22.13 -12.59
N ILE A 122 9.30 22.12 -13.28
CA ILE A 122 9.12 22.76 -14.58
C ILE A 122 8.69 24.21 -14.41
N THR A 123 7.56 24.42 -13.75
CA THR A 123 6.95 25.76 -13.60
C THR A 123 7.54 26.59 -12.47
N ARG A 124 8.26 25.96 -11.53
CA ARG A 124 8.79 26.57 -10.31
C ARG A 124 7.70 27.16 -9.41
N ARG A 125 6.49 26.66 -9.50
CA ARG A 125 5.36 27.03 -8.64
C ARG A 125 5.13 25.96 -7.59
N GLU A 126 4.58 26.37 -6.47
CA GLU A 126 4.10 25.44 -5.45
C GLU A 126 2.83 24.74 -5.96
N ILE A 127 2.85 23.42 -5.86
CA ILE A 127 1.70 22.56 -6.22
C ILE A 127 1.46 21.56 -5.11
N ASN A 128 0.20 21.17 -4.93
CA ASN A 128 -0.18 20.11 -4.01
C ASN A 128 -0.31 18.80 -4.78
N LEU A 129 0.35 17.75 -4.29
CA LEU A 129 0.33 16.42 -4.86
C LEU A 129 -0.30 15.43 -3.87
N PRO A 130 -0.97 14.37 -4.38
CA PRO A 130 -1.60 13.36 -3.53
C PRO A 130 -0.56 12.61 -2.71
N PRO A 131 -0.90 12.20 -1.48
CA PRO A 131 -0.03 11.49 -0.55
C PRO A 131 0.58 10.20 -1.05
N SER A 132 -0.16 9.42 -1.84
CA SER A 132 0.15 8.02 -2.17
C SER A 132 1.52 7.81 -2.79
N GLY A 133 1.96 8.69 -3.68
CA GLY A 133 3.30 8.60 -4.29
C GLY A 133 4.42 8.74 -3.28
N PHE A 134 4.29 9.68 -2.33
CA PHE A 134 5.26 9.88 -1.24
C PHE A 134 5.27 8.69 -0.29
N VAL A 135 4.10 8.16 0.06
CA VAL A 135 3.97 6.99 0.93
C VAL A 135 4.58 5.76 0.30
N ALA A 136 4.32 5.49 -0.98
CA ALA A 136 4.93 4.37 -1.70
C ALA A 136 6.47 4.46 -1.68
N GLY A 137 7.02 5.65 -1.95
CA GLY A 137 8.46 5.90 -1.88
C GLY A 137 9.03 5.76 -0.46
N ILE A 138 8.29 6.19 0.57
CA ILE A 138 8.69 6.02 1.98
C ILE A 138 8.69 4.54 2.36
N CYS A 139 7.65 3.79 1.99
CA CYS A 139 7.58 2.35 2.23
C CYS A 139 8.75 1.62 1.56
N ALA A 140 8.99 1.88 0.28
CA ALA A 140 10.10 1.25 -0.45
C ALA A 140 11.47 1.55 0.19
N ARG A 141 11.70 2.82 0.57
CA ARG A 141 12.94 3.20 1.27
C ARG A 141 13.06 2.52 2.63
N ASN A 142 11.99 2.48 3.42
CA ASN A 142 11.97 1.83 4.72
C ASN A 142 12.27 0.32 4.61
N ASP A 143 11.71 -0.34 3.60
CA ASP A 143 11.91 -1.77 3.37
C ASP A 143 13.37 -2.10 3.01
N ILE A 144 14.01 -1.24 2.21
CA ILE A 144 15.41 -1.42 1.78
C ILE A 144 16.39 -1.04 2.91
N GLU A 145 16.19 0.12 3.55
CA GLU A 145 17.14 0.65 4.55
C GLU A 145 16.99 -0.02 5.92
N ARG A 146 15.82 -0.56 6.22
CA ARG A 146 15.50 -1.13 7.53
C ARG A 146 14.91 -2.53 7.41
N ALA A 147 13.59 -2.64 7.25
CA ALA A 147 12.85 -3.89 7.03
C ALA A 147 11.35 -3.63 6.84
N VAL A 148 10.63 -4.62 6.26
CA VAL A 148 9.18 -4.56 6.06
C VAL A 148 8.40 -4.50 7.39
N TYR A 149 8.89 -5.18 8.43
CA TYR A 149 8.24 -5.19 9.75
C TYR A 149 8.37 -3.85 10.51
N LYS A 150 9.30 -2.96 10.13
CA LYS A 150 9.43 -1.64 10.72
C LYS A 150 8.32 -0.72 10.19
N ALA A 151 7.58 -0.06 11.10
CA ALA A 151 6.55 0.89 10.71
C ALA A 151 7.13 2.05 9.85
N PRO A 152 6.54 2.35 8.67
CA PRO A 152 6.97 3.47 7.83
C PRO A 152 6.43 4.80 8.38
N ALA A 153 6.78 5.10 9.62
CA ALA A 153 6.38 6.32 10.34
C ALA A 153 7.60 7.02 10.94
N ASN A 154 7.47 8.31 11.20
CA ASN A 154 8.56 9.23 11.53
C ASN A 154 9.59 9.33 10.39
N GLU A 155 9.16 9.07 9.17
CA GLU A 155 10.01 9.13 7.98
C GLU A 155 9.95 10.52 7.34
N VAL A 156 11.10 10.97 6.80
CA VAL A 156 11.19 12.23 6.08
C VAL A 156 10.40 12.17 4.78
N VAL A 157 9.58 13.18 4.53
CA VAL A 157 8.90 13.37 3.25
C VAL A 157 9.82 14.17 2.35
N ARG A 158 10.58 13.47 1.50
CA ARG A 158 11.52 14.12 0.57
C ARG A 158 10.75 14.99 -0.42
N LEU A 159 11.36 16.10 -0.84
CA LEU A 159 10.81 17.11 -1.75
C LEU A 159 9.63 17.91 -1.19
N ALA A 160 9.06 17.56 -0.05
CA ALA A 160 8.02 18.36 0.57
C ALA A 160 8.57 19.70 1.09
N ILE A 161 7.92 20.78 0.69
CA ILE A 161 8.18 22.14 1.20
C ILE A 161 7.07 22.58 2.15
N GLY A 162 5.92 21.90 2.13
CA GLY A 162 4.77 22.16 2.97
C GLY A 162 3.75 21.02 2.90
N PHE A 163 2.61 21.28 3.54
CA PHE A 163 1.43 20.45 3.45
C PHE A 163 0.23 21.36 3.25
N GLU A 164 -0.75 20.89 2.50
CA GLU A 164 -1.99 21.62 2.21
C GLU A 164 -2.71 22.09 3.50
N ALA A 165 -2.62 21.30 4.57
CA ALA A 165 -3.10 21.65 5.90
C ALA A 165 -2.02 21.36 6.95
N LEU A 166 -1.77 22.31 7.84
CA LEU A 166 -0.86 22.14 8.96
C LEU A 166 -1.62 21.57 10.16
N LEU A 167 -1.26 20.35 10.53
CA LEU A 167 -1.89 19.64 11.64
C LEU A 167 -1.12 19.84 12.95
N ASN A 168 -1.82 20.23 14.00
CA ASN A 168 -1.29 20.27 15.34
C ASN A 168 -1.42 18.91 16.07
N LYS A 169 -0.86 18.83 17.28
CA LYS A 169 -0.88 17.61 18.10
C LYS A 169 -2.30 17.14 18.43
N GLY A 170 -3.16 18.06 18.87
CA GLY A 170 -4.55 17.73 19.25
C GLY A 170 -5.38 17.20 18.08
N GLN A 171 -5.20 17.78 16.89
CA GLN A 171 -5.86 17.30 15.67
C GLN A 171 -5.40 15.86 15.31
N GLN A 172 -4.12 15.59 15.44
CA GLN A 172 -3.61 14.24 15.20
C GLN A 172 -4.09 13.23 16.25
N GLU A 173 -4.24 13.63 17.50
CA GLU A 173 -4.78 12.76 18.56
C GLU A 173 -6.22 12.31 18.26
N VAL A 174 -6.96 13.07 17.45
CA VAL A 174 -8.28 12.67 16.95
C VAL A 174 -8.17 11.78 15.71
N LEU A 175 -7.32 12.15 14.73
CA LEU A 175 -7.24 11.48 13.43
C LEU A 175 -6.57 10.10 13.50
N ASN A 176 -5.48 9.98 14.27
CA ASN A 176 -4.70 8.75 14.32
C ASN A 176 -5.46 7.54 14.90
N PRO A 177 -6.28 7.64 15.97
CA PRO A 177 -7.09 6.53 16.44
C PRO A 177 -8.09 6.01 15.38
N GLU A 178 -8.57 6.88 14.51
CA GLU A 178 -9.49 6.55 13.43
C GLU A 178 -8.79 5.91 12.21
N GLY A 179 -7.46 5.72 12.25
CA GLY A 179 -6.69 5.12 11.15
C GLY A 179 -6.38 6.09 10.01
N ILE A 180 -6.40 7.41 10.27
CA ILE A 180 -5.96 8.42 9.31
C ILE A 180 -4.50 8.73 9.59
N ASN A 181 -3.63 8.40 8.63
CA ASN A 181 -2.18 8.61 8.74
C ASN A 181 -1.83 10.03 8.30
N CYS A 182 -1.24 10.80 9.23
CA CYS A 182 -1.02 12.22 9.03
C CYS A 182 0.39 12.54 8.56
N PHE A 183 0.51 13.49 7.63
CA PHE A 183 1.74 14.22 7.43
C PHE A 183 1.80 15.41 8.36
N ARG A 184 2.97 15.66 8.96
CA ARG A 184 3.16 16.76 9.91
C ARG A 184 4.52 17.44 9.74
N TYR A 185 4.52 18.72 10.02
CA TYR A 185 5.76 19.48 10.23
C TYR A 185 6.18 19.45 11.70
N PHE A 186 7.44 19.22 11.94
CA PHE A 186 8.06 19.30 13.26
C PHE A 186 9.24 20.25 13.22
N GLU A 187 9.24 21.23 14.12
CA GLU A 187 10.36 22.15 14.27
C GLU A 187 11.66 21.37 14.54
N GLY A 188 12.73 21.71 13.83
CA GLY A 188 14.03 21.04 13.89
C GLY A 188 14.09 19.64 13.25
N ARG A 189 12.94 19.03 12.87
CA ARG A 189 12.91 17.71 12.22
C ARG A 189 12.27 17.70 10.83
N GLY A 190 11.64 18.81 10.45
CA GLY A 190 11.04 19.01 9.13
C GLY A 190 9.75 18.22 8.87
N MET A 191 9.50 17.98 7.59
CA MET A 191 8.30 17.33 7.08
C MET A 191 8.37 15.82 7.30
N ARG A 192 7.37 15.24 8.00
CA ARG A 192 7.36 13.82 8.38
C ARG A 192 6.02 13.15 8.11
N LEU A 193 6.09 11.91 7.64
CA LEU A 193 4.97 10.98 7.75
C LEU A 193 4.87 10.51 9.21
N TRP A 194 3.71 10.73 9.84
CA TRP A 194 3.51 10.50 11.26
C TRP A 194 2.32 9.61 11.56
N GLY A 195 2.29 8.43 10.93
CA GLY A 195 1.28 7.40 11.11
C GLY A 195 1.57 6.19 10.24
N ALA A 196 1.21 5.01 10.72
CA ALA A 196 1.31 3.75 10.00
C ALA A 196 0.18 2.80 10.43
N ARG A 197 -1.06 3.21 10.23
CA ARG A 197 -2.25 2.42 10.52
C ARG A 197 -2.98 2.02 9.26
N THR A 198 -3.61 0.87 9.29
CA THR A 198 -4.62 0.48 8.32
C THR A 198 -5.94 1.20 8.61
N ILE A 199 -6.89 1.06 7.69
CA ILE A 199 -8.27 1.49 7.93
C ILE A 199 -9.14 0.36 8.53
N SER A 200 -8.53 -0.65 9.14
CA SER A 200 -9.27 -1.77 9.75
C SER A 200 -9.93 -1.39 11.07
N SER A 201 -11.14 -1.88 11.27
CA SER A 201 -11.82 -1.89 12.57
C SER A 201 -11.33 -3.04 13.47
N ASP A 202 -10.67 -4.05 12.90
CA ASP A 202 -10.08 -5.17 13.61
C ASP A 202 -8.79 -4.73 14.33
N PRO A 203 -8.72 -4.82 15.68
CA PRO A 203 -7.57 -4.41 16.44
C PRO A 203 -6.29 -5.22 16.14
N GLU A 204 -6.40 -6.46 15.67
CA GLU A 204 -5.25 -7.29 15.29
C GLU A 204 -4.56 -6.75 14.04
N TRP A 205 -5.32 -6.16 13.12
CA TRP A 205 -4.83 -5.61 11.87
C TRP A 205 -4.68 -4.09 11.86
N LYS A 206 -4.62 -3.49 13.02
CA LYS A 206 -4.54 -2.05 13.21
C LYS A 206 -3.30 -1.39 12.58
N TYR A 207 -2.17 -2.08 12.54
CA TYR A 207 -0.89 -1.53 12.09
C TYR A 207 -0.51 -1.99 10.69
N LEU A 208 -0.15 -1.02 9.85
CA LEU A 208 0.21 -1.24 8.45
C LEU A 208 1.44 -2.15 8.30
N ASN A 209 2.48 -1.93 9.12
CA ASN A 209 3.68 -2.77 9.08
C ASN A 209 3.38 -4.22 9.45
N VAL A 210 2.47 -4.47 10.38
CA VAL A 210 2.04 -5.83 10.73
C VAL A 210 1.39 -6.49 9.51
N ARG A 211 0.39 -5.83 8.87
CA ARG A 211 -0.28 -6.40 7.69
C ARG A 211 0.68 -6.59 6.51
N ARG A 212 1.58 -5.65 6.26
CA ARG A 212 2.60 -5.78 5.21
C ARG A 212 3.57 -6.92 5.47
N TYR A 213 4.00 -7.06 6.72
CA TYR A 213 4.90 -8.14 7.11
C TYR A 213 4.23 -9.51 6.99
N PHE A 214 2.96 -9.65 7.39
CA PHE A 214 2.20 -10.88 7.16
C PHE A 214 2.01 -11.18 5.67
N ALA A 215 1.75 -10.17 4.83
CA ALA A 215 1.67 -10.37 3.39
C ALA A 215 3.01 -10.88 2.81
N TYR A 216 4.13 -10.37 3.31
CA TYR A 216 5.47 -10.85 2.96
C TYR A 216 5.69 -12.31 3.41
N LEU A 217 5.34 -12.64 4.67
CA LEU A 217 5.47 -14.01 5.17
C LEU A 217 4.60 -14.99 4.38
N GLU A 218 3.31 -14.69 4.24
CA GLU A 218 2.33 -15.51 3.51
C GLU A 218 2.81 -15.80 2.08
N ARG A 219 3.23 -14.74 1.36
CA ARG A 219 3.71 -14.88 -0.02
C ARG A 219 5.02 -15.65 -0.11
N SER A 220 5.96 -15.44 0.82
CA SER A 220 7.23 -16.14 0.83
C SER A 220 7.06 -17.63 1.10
N ILE A 221 6.15 -17.99 2.00
CA ILE A 221 5.80 -19.38 2.30
C ILE A 221 5.10 -20.01 1.09
N ASP A 222 4.12 -19.31 0.50
CA ASP A 222 3.41 -19.78 -0.69
C ASP A 222 4.38 -20.10 -1.83
N LYS A 223 5.25 -19.16 -2.20
CA LYS A 223 6.29 -19.37 -3.22
C LYS A 223 7.28 -20.47 -2.84
N GLY A 224 7.71 -20.51 -1.59
CA GLY A 224 8.68 -21.48 -1.08
C GLY A 224 8.16 -22.92 -1.01
N THR A 225 6.84 -23.11 -1.06
CA THR A 225 6.18 -24.41 -0.95
C THR A 225 5.50 -24.87 -2.24
N GLN A 226 5.56 -24.13 -3.34
CA GLN A 226 4.93 -24.48 -4.62
C GLN A 226 5.41 -25.82 -5.19
N TRP A 227 6.63 -26.23 -4.92
CA TRP A 227 7.17 -27.54 -5.31
C TRP A 227 6.36 -28.71 -4.75
N ALA A 228 5.62 -28.51 -3.64
CA ALA A 228 4.86 -29.57 -2.98
C ALA A 228 3.53 -29.93 -3.70
N VAL A 229 3.08 -29.14 -4.67
CA VAL A 229 1.72 -29.23 -5.25
C VAL A 229 1.41 -30.57 -5.89
N PHE A 230 2.39 -31.21 -6.51
CA PHE A 230 2.22 -32.50 -7.20
C PHE A 230 2.95 -33.67 -6.49
N GLU A 231 3.47 -33.44 -5.29
CA GLU A 231 4.15 -34.47 -4.52
C GLU A 231 3.14 -35.41 -3.83
N PRO A 232 3.46 -36.72 -3.69
CA PRO A 232 2.62 -37.67 -2.97
C PRO A 232 2.35 -37.22 -1.53
N ASN A 233 1.09 -37.14 -1.15
CA ASN A 233 0.67 -36.70 0.19
C ASN A 233 1.00 -37.76 1.24
N GLY A 234 2.05 -37.57 2.02
CA GLY A 234 2.52 -38.49 3.05
C GLY A 234 3.47 -37.83 4.05
N GLU A 235 3.90 -38.59 5.04
CA GLU A 235 4.74 -38.11 6.16
C GLU A 235 6.06 -37.47 5.71
N GLN A 236 6.64 -38.00 4.64
CA GLN A 236 7.86 -37.46 4.04
C GLN A 236 7.62 -36.04 3.50
N LEU A 237 6.54 -35.84 2.74
CA LEU A 237 6.15 -34.52 2.22
C LEU A 237 5.91 -33.55 3.38
N TRP A 238 5.13 -33.95 4.38
CA TRP A 238 4.82 -33.10 5.52
C TRP A 238 6.06 -32.64 6.30
N ALA A 239 7.03 -33.56 6.50
CA ALA A 239 8.28 -33.24 7.14
C ALA A 239 9.11 -32.25 6.32
N ASN A 240 9.15 -32.39 4.99
CA ASN A 240 9.88 -31.48 4.11
C ASN A 240 9.24 -30.08 4.07
N VAL A 241 7.90 -29.99 3.94
CA VAL A 241 7.17 -28.72 3.97
C VAL A 241 7.41 -28.01 5.30
N ARG A 242 7.23 -28.73 6.42
CA ARG A 242 7.47 -28.18 7.76
C ARG A 242 8.89 -27.62 7.88
N ARG A 243 9.91 -28.37 7.49
CA ARG A 243 11.30 -27.94 7.56
C ARG A 243 11.58 -26.70 6.72
N THR A 244 11.06 -26.65 5.49
CA THR A 244 11.21 -25.48 4.61
C THR A 244 10.66 -24.21 5.27
N ILE A 245 9.49 -24.31 5.90
CA ILE A 245 8.85 -23.17 6.58
C ILE A 245 9.60 -22.82 7.87
N GLU A 246 10.04 -23.84 8.66
CA GLU A 246 10.82 -23.62 9.88
C GLU A 246 12.13 -22.92 9.59
N ASP A 247 12.88 -23.34 8.55
CA ASP A 247 14.14 -22.72 8.13
C ASP A 247 13.92 -21.25 7.72
N PHE A 248 12.86 -20.96 6.98
CA PHE A 248 12.49 -19.59 6.62
C PHE A 248 12.18 -18.73 7.85
N LEU A 249 11.29 -19.20 8.74
CA LEU A 249 10.90 -18.46 9.94
C LEU A 249 12.05 -18.32 10.95
N LEU A 250 12.97 -19.27 10.98
CA LEU A 250 14.19 -19.18 11.78
C LEU A 250 15.08 -18.01 11.33
N ASN A 251 15.22 -17.81 10.02
CA ASN A 251 15.95 -16.67 9.47
C ASN A 251 15.24 -15.35 9.81
N GLU A 252 13.91 -15.30 9.74
CA GLU A 252 13.13 -14.13 10.14
C GLU A 252 13.29 -13.80 11.64
N TRP A 253 13.32 -14.83 12.49
CA TRP A 253 13.59 -14.65 13.92
C TRP A 253 15.01 -14.16 14.18
N GLN A 254 16.02 -14.74 13.51
CA GLN A 254 17.41 -14.30 13.63
C GLN A 254 17.63 -12.85 13.18
N SER A 255 16.85 -12.40 12.19
CA SER A 255 16.86 -11.00 11.74
C SER A 255 16.17 -10.03 12.71
N GLY A 256 15.51 -10.55 13.75
CA GLY A 256 14.77 -9.74 14.74
C GLY A 256 13.35 -9.38 14.32
N ALA A 257 12.83 -9.97 13.25
CA ALA A 257 11.46 -9.72 12.76
C ALA A 257 10.40 -10.39 13.61
N LEU A 258 10.73 -11.55 14.20
CA LEU A 258 9.86 -12.30 15.12
C LEU A 258 10.40 -12.20 16.55
N LEU A 259 9.54 -11.89 17.51
CA LEU A 259 9.91 -11.75 18.91
C LEU A 259 9.88 -13.09 19.63
N GLY A 260 10.86 -13.32 20.49
CA GLY A 260 10.97 -14.50 21.35
C GLY A 260 12.42 -14.76 21.74
N ASP A 261 12.68 -15.16 22.98
CA ASP A 261 14.04 -15.45 23.49
C ASP A 261 14.67 -16.68 22.81
N LYS A 262 13.83 -17.55 22.27
CA LYS A 262 14.20 -18.76 21.52
C LYS A 262 13.24 -18.97 20.37
N PRO A 263 13.63 -19.70 19.31
CA PRO A 263 12.76 -19.96 18.16
C PRO A 263 11.41 -20.55 18.52
N ASP A 264 11.37 -21.50 19.46
CA ASP A 264 10.15 -22.16 19.95
C ASP A 264 9.17 -21.22 20.71
N LYS A 265 9.66 -20.02 21.10
CA LYS A 265 8.84 -18.95 21.68
C LYS A 265 8.38 -17.91 20.66
N ALA A 266 9.01 -17.89 19.48
CA ALA A 266 8.73 -16.93 18.44
C ALA A 266 7.72 -17.44 17.41
N PHE A 267 7.82 -18.71 17.05
CA PHE A 267 6.94 -19.34 16.06
C PHE A 267 6.82 -20.85 16.28
N PHE A 268 5.84 -21.47 15.66
CA PHE A 268 5.76 -22.91 15.50
C PHE A 268 5.15 -23.24 14.13
N VAL A 269 5.54 -24.39 13.57
CA VAL A 269 5.01 -24.88 12.31
C VAL A 269 4.40 -26.27 12.54
N ARG A 270 3.16 -26.43 12.11
CA ARG A 270 2.47 -27.71 12.19
C ARG A 270 2.08 -28.17 10.79
N CYS A 271 2.65 -29.29 10.36
CA CYS A 271 2.28 -30.00 9.15
C CYS A 271 2.43 -31.50 9.45
N ASP A 272 1.33 -32.15 9.82
CA ASP A 272 1.27 -33.55 10.24
C ASP A 272 -0.12 -34.13 10.03
N ARG A 273 -0.34 -35.37 10.43
CA ARG A 273 -1.65 -36.03 10.28
C ARG A 273 -2.81 -35.26 10.91
N SER A 274 -2.57 -34.51 11.98
CA SER A 274 -3.63 -33.74 12.65
C SER A 274 -4.11 -32.53 11.86
N THR A 275 -3.33 -32.08 10.88
CA THR A 275 -3.66 -30.93 10.00
C THR A 275 -4.26 -31.37 8.67
N MET A 276 -4.34 -32.68 8.41
CA MET A 276 -4.91 -33.24 7.18
C MET A 276 -6.40 -33.52 7.38
N THR A 277 -7.21 -33.13 6.40
CA THR A 277 -8.61 -33.58 6.29
C THR A 277 -8.65 -35.06 5.84
N GLN A 278 -9.69 -35.78 6.23
CA GLN A 278 -9.88 -37.15 5.78
C GLN A 278 -10.21 -37.21 4.31
#